data_e4f20833bfdeedb2c2f356d9f85d19cf
#
_entry.id   e4f20833bfdeedb2c2f356d9f85d19cf
#
_cell.length_a   1.000
_cell.length_b   1.000
_cell.length_c   1.000
_cell.angle_alpha   90.00
_cell.angle_beta   90.00
_cell.angle_gamma   90.00
#
_symmetry.space_group_name_H-M   'P 1'
#
loop_
_entity.id
_entity.type
_entity.pdbx_description
1 polymer ?
#
loop_
_entity_poly.entity_id
_entity_poly.type
_entity_poly.pdbx_seq_one_letter_code
_entity_poly.pdbx_strand_id
1 'polypeptide(L)'
;MPRLQRRSPPRPRSSATDRRAADTAALLEHPPARSPQRRCIVTGENRDRSALLRFVIGPDGEVVPDVAGRLPGRGLWLTPRRDIVERALAKRLFARAARRPVVAAPGLADRVEALLARRCCDALGLARRAGAAVAGFERVGEAVRREQAALLLVAIDGAEAARRKLAAIAGDRPVAVLSAAELGVAFGRERIVHAAIAGGTLCDRLRVDLQRLAGFRAGPAIEGTAVDSGF
;
A
#
# COMPACT_ATOMS: atom_id res chain seq x y z
N MET A 1 30.81 -63.31 -43.22
CA MET A 1 29.62 -62.75 -42.51
C MET A 1 29.93 -61.29 -42.15
N PRO A 2 29.33 -60.28 -42.83
CA PRO A 2 29.59 -58.86 -42.54
C PRO A 2 28.64 -58.37 -41.43
N ARG A 3 29.21 -57.66 -40.43
CA ARG A 3 28.50 -57.04 -39.31
C ARG A 3 27.63 -55.86 -39.80
N LEU A 4 26.33 -55.94 -39.58
CA LEU A 4 25.38 -54.85 -39.78
C LEU A 4 25.61 -53.72 -38.69
N GLN A 5 26.11 -52.58 -39.13
CA GLN A 5 26.15 -51.37 -38.31
C GLN A 5 24.74 -50.78 -38.14
N ARG A 6 24.21 -50.78 -36.93
CA ARG A 6 22.96 -50.11 -36.55
C ARG A 6 23.16 -48.59 -36.59
N ARG A 7 22.53 -47.90 -37.51
CA ARG A 7 22.48 -46.44 -37.54
C ARG A 7 21.55 -45.94 -36.48
N SER A 8 22.04 -45.07 -35.59
CA SER A 8 21.24 -44.34 -34.61
C SER A 8 20.27 -43.37 -35.30
N PRO A 9 19.04 -43.20 -34.80
CA PRO A 9 18.06 -42.26 -35.36
C PRO A 9 18.51 -40.81 -35.12
N PRO A 10 18.17 -39.85 -36.04
CA PRO A 10 18.51 -38.44 -35.86
C PRO A 10 17.72 -37.83 -34.70
N ARG A 11 18.37 -36.97 -33.91
CA ARG A 11 17.77 -36.21 -32.83
C ARG A 11 16.77 -35.19 -33.41
N PRO A 12 15.60 -35.02 -32.80
CA PRO A 12 14.64 -34.00 -33.25
C PRO A 12 15.26 -32.59 -33.09
N ARG A 13 15.18 -31.81 -34.17
CA ARG A 13 15.59 -30.40 -34.18
C ARG A 13 14.49 -29.62 -33.44
N SER A 14 14.82 -29.05 -32.27
CA SER A 14 13.91 -28.11 -31.59
C SER A 14 13.67 -26.90 -32.48
N SER A 15 12.41 -26.59 -32.75
CA SER A 15 12.01 -25.50 -33.60
C SER A 15 12.37 -24.15 -32.98
N ALA A 16 12.59 -23.13 -33.83
CA ALA A 16 12.87 -21.76 -33.39
C ALA A 16 11.73 -21.19 -32.49
N THR A 17 10.54 -21.76 -32.62
CA THR A 17 9.33 -21.42 -31.85
C THR A 17 9.47 -21.85 -30.37
N ASP A 18 10.05 -23.04 -30.11
CA ASP A 18 10.25 -23.53 -28.71
C ASP A 18 11.31 -22.73 -27.96
N ARG A 19 12.34 -22.24 -28.65
CA ARG A 19 13.34 -21.34 -28.04
C ARG A 19 12.77 -19.96 -27.67
N ARG A 20 11.92 -19.39 -28.53
CA ARG A 20 11.25 -18.11 -28.21
C ARG A 20 10.28 -18.22 -27.04
N ALA A 21 9.56 -19.32 -26.91
CA ALA A 21 8.67 -19.55 -25.77
C ALA A 21 9.45 -19.72 -24.45
N ALA A 22 10.58 -20.39 -24.48
CA ALA A 22 11.47 -20.55 -23.33
C ALA A 22 12.14 -19.22 -22.92
N ASP A 23 12.58 -18.40 -23.88
CA ASP A 23 13.13 -17.06 -23.61
C ASP A 23 12.08 -16.09 -23.06
N THR A 24 10.83 -16.20 -23.49
CA THR A 24 9.73 -15.35 -22.98
C THR A 24 9.34 -15.76 -21.55
N ALA A 25 9.37 -17.05 -21.23
CA ALA A 25 9.13 -17.54 -19.87
C ALA A 25 10.25 -17.12 -18.91
N ALA A 26 11.52 -17.15 -19.36
CA ALA A 26 12.66 -16.70 -18.55
C ALA A 26 12.66 -15.19 -18.26
N LEU A 27 12.01 -14.36 -19.09
CA LEU A 27 11.83 -12.92 -18.88
C LEU A 27 10.75 -12.59 -17.84
N LEU A 28 9.89 -13.56 -17.47
CA LEU A 28 8.82 -13.39 -16.46
C LEU A 28 9.25 -13.80 -15.07
N GLU A 29 10.40 -14.44 -14.90
CA GLU A 29 10.96 -14.87 -13.61
C GLU A 29 12.00 -13.90 -13.02
N HIS A 30 11.79 -12.58 -13.25
CA HIS A 30 12.51 -11.62 -12.40
C HIS A 30 11.80 -11.57 -11.05
N PRO A 31 12.45 -11.98 -9.93
CA PRO A 31 11.89 -11.76 -8.62
C PRO A 31 11.62 -10.25 -8.50
N PRO A 32 10.48 -9.84 -7.92
CA PRO A 32 10.15 -8.43 -7.81
C PRO A 32 11.34 -7.70 -7.21
N ALA A 33 11.84 -6.68 -7.92
CA ALA A 33 13.01 -5.91 -7.49
C ALA A 33 12.81 -5.51 -6.04
N ARG A 34 13.67 -6.01 -5.13
CA ARG A 34 13.58 -5.74 -3.70
C ARG A 34 13.52 -4.23 -3.53
N SER A 35 12.41 -3.73 -2.99
CA SER A 35 12.27 -2.31 -2.67
C SER A 35 13.47 -1.86 -1.84
N PRO A 36 14.11 -0.73 -2.15
CA PRO A 36 15.27 -0.28 -1.41
C PRO A 36 14.90 -0.12 0.08
N GLN A 37 15.60 -0.83 0.94
CA GLN A 37 15.35 -0.79 2.37
C GLN A 37 15.82 0.54 2.98
N ARG A 38 15.13 0.97 4.01
CA ARG A 38 15.44 2.17 4.80
C ARG A 38 15.35 1.85 6.28
N ARG A 39 16.16 2.53 7.09
CA ARG A 39 16.19 2.35 8.54
C ARG A 39 15.30 3.37 9.22
N CYS A 40 14.40 2.91 10.10
CA CYS A 40 13.63 3.77 10.99
C CYS A 40 14.55 4.43 12.02
N ILE A 41 14.55 5.77 12.11
CA ILE A 41 15.42 6.51 13.05
C ILE A 41 15.03 6.33 14.53
N VAL A 42 13.84 5.78 14.81
CA VAL A 42 13.32 5.56 16.17
C VAL A 42 13.53 4.11 16.62
N THR A 43 13.08 3.13 15.80
CA THR A 43 13.16 1.70 16.16
C THR A 43 14.47 1.06 15.76
N GLY A 44 15.20 1.65 14.81
CA GLY A 44 16.43 1.09 14.26
C GLY A 44 16.20 -0.05 13.25
N GLU A 45 14.96 -0.47 13.02
CA GLU A 45 14.61 -1.54 12.09
C GLU A 45 14.78 -1.12 10.63
N ASN A 46 15.29 -2.04 9.82
CA ASN A 46 15.30 -1.91 8.38
C ASN A 46 14.00 -2.45 7.80
N ARG A 47 13.33 -1.67 6.96
CA ARG A 47 12.08 -2.04 6.29
C ARG A 47 12.07 -1.53 4.87
N ASP A 48 11.22 -2.08 4.06
CA ASP A 48 10.98 -1.56 2.72
C ASP A 48 10.56 -0.10 2.76
N ARG A 49 11.07 0.68 1.83
CA ARG A 49 10.74 2.10 1.69
C ARG A 49 9.22 2.35 1.64
N SER A 50 8.46 1.46 1.01
CA SER A 50 7.01 1.53 0.93
C SER A 50 6.31 1.38 2.28
N ALA A 51 6.90 0.63 3.22
CA ALA A 51 6.37 0.40 4.57
C ALA A 51 6.74 1.50 5.58
N LEU A 52 7.47 2.55 5.17
CA LEU A 52 7.91 3.64 6.04
C LEU A 52 7.34 4.99 5.59
N LEU A 53 7.33 5.96 6.52
CA LEU A 53 7.07 7.36 6.22
C LEU A 53 8.39 8.09 6.05
N ARG A 54 8.44 8.94 5.02
CA ARG A 54 9.56 9.82 4.75
C ARG A 54 9.30 11.20 5.33
N PHE A 55 10.36 11.78 5.90
CA PHE A 55 10.43 13.20 6.30
C PHE A 55 11.66 13.81 5.65
N VAL A 56 11.61 15.09 5.37
CA VAL A 56 12.76 15.87 4.92
C VAL A 56 12.93 17.09 5.82
N ILE A 57 14.13 17.67 5.80
CA ILE A 57 14.38 18.95 6.48
C ILE A 57 14.36 20.06 5.43
N GLY A 58 13.40 20.95 5.58
CA GLY A 58 13.26 22.13 4.73
C GLY A 58 14.44 23.10 4.85
N PRO A 59 14.50 24.16 4.01
CA PRO A 59 15.57 25.15 4.02
C PRO A 59 15.69 25.85 5.39
N ASP A 60 14.58 26.15 6.03
CA ASP A 60 14.51 26.83 7.33
C ASP A 60 14.73 25.89 8.53
N GLY A 61 15.13 24.64 8.27
CA GLY A 61 15.32 23.63 9.32
C GLY A 61 14.02 22.96 9.78
N GLU A 62 12.88 23.21 9.16
CA GLU A 62 11.60 22.59 9.51
C GLU A 62 11.56 21.12 9.11
N VAL A 63 10.98 20.28 9.98
CA VAL A 63 10.68 18.87 9.69
C VAL A 63 9.40 18.78 8.86
N VAL A 64 9.50 18.38 7.61
CA VAL A 64 8.38 18.30 6.65
C VAL A 64 8.03 16.85 6.35
N PRO A 65 6.77 16.41 6.57
CA PRO A 65 6.31 15.11 6.14
C PRO A 65 6.28 15.00 4.61
N ASP A 66 6.89 13.97 4.06
CA ASP A 66 6.89 13.68 2.62
C ASP A 66 6.18 12.34 2.34
N VAL A 67 4.88 12.32 2.59
CA VAL A 67 4.04 11.11 2.41
C VAL A 67 4.01 10.60 0.98
N ALA A 68 4.28 11.47 0.00
CA ALA A 68 4.34 11.14 -1.41
C ALA A 68 5.74 10.69 -1.88
N GLY A 69 6.79 10.94 -1.08
CA GLY A 69 8.18 10.60 -1.40
C GLY A 69 8.77 11.42 -2.55
N ARG A 70 8.32 12.68 -2.75
CA ARG A 70 8.66 13.54 -3.90
C ARG A 70 9.52 14.73 -3.56
N LEU A 71 9.59 15.13 -2.29
CA LEU A 71 10.36 16.30 -1.89
C LEU A 71 11.87 16.07 -2.07
N PRO A 72 12.64 17.10 -2.46
CA PRO A 72 14.09 17.01 -2.54
C PRO A 72 14.73 16.84 -1.16
N GLY A 73 16.01 16.47 -1.13
CA GLY A 73 16.78 16.37 0.10
C GLY A 73 16.88 14.96 0.69
N ARG A 74 17.71 14.85 1.74
CA ARG A 74 17.94 13.59 2.46
C ARG A 74 16.67 13.19 3.22
N GLY A 75 16.17 11.98 2.94
CA GLY A 75 15.01 11.41 3.67
C GLY A 75 15.39 10.87 5.04
N LEU A 76 14.60 11.20 6.04
CA LEU A 76 14.56 10.59 7.37
C LEU A 76 13.31 9.69 7.40
N TRP A 77 13.46 8.46 7.88
CA TRP A 77 12.43 7.44 7.73
C TRP A 77 11.92 6.98 9.09
N LEU A 78 10.60 6.88 9.24
CA LEU A 78 9.93 6.42 10.46
C LEU A 78 8.90 5.33 10.13
N THR A 79 8.73 4.39 11.05
CA THR A 79 7.58 3.47 11.02
C THR A 79 6.28 4.30 11.09
N PRO A 80 5.25 4.02 10.26
CA PRO A 80 4.03 4.81 10.17
C PRO A 80 3.11 4.56 11.37
N ARG A 81 3.46 5.12 12.51
CA ARG A 81 2.69 5.04 13.76
C ARG A 81 2.78 6.37 14.50
N ARG A 82 1.66 6.79 15.10
CA ARG A 82 1.55 8.04 15.86
C ARG A 82 2.58 8.10 16.99
N ASP A 83 2.64 7.06 17.83
CA ASP A 83 3.58 6.99 18.95
C ASP A 83 5.06 7.06 18.54
N ILE A 84 5.39 6.55 17.36
CA ILE A 84 6.75 6.61 16.80
C ILE A 84 7.10 8.04 16.40
N VAL A 85 6.17 8.78 15.77
CA VAL A 85 6.39 10.19 15.42
C VAL A 85 6.52 11.04 16.69
N GLU A 86 5.64 10.85 17.66
CA GLU A 86 5.68 11.55 18.96
C GLU A 86 6.97 11.25 19.73
N ARG A 87 7.43 9.99 19.73
CA ARG A 87 8.72 9.60 20.33
C ARG A 87 9.90 10.26 19.63
N ALA A 88 9.85 10.38 18.28
CA ALA A 88 10.89 11.07 17.54
C ALA A 88 11.00 12.55 17.92
N LEU A 89 9.85 13.20 18.17
CA LEU A 89 9.77 14.59 18.62
C LEU A 89 10.31 14.73 20.06
N ALA A 90 9.79 13.95 20.99
CA ALA A 90 10.15 14.01 22.41
C ALA A 90 11.66 13.77 22.65
N LYS A 91 12.26 12.85 21.87
CA LYS A 91 13.68 12.50 21.98
C LYS A 91 14.59 13.27 21.01
N ARG A 92 14.08 14.30 20.31
CA ARG A 92 14.81 15.12 19.33
C ARG A 92 15.57 14.29 18.28
N LEU A 93 14.99 13.13 17.87
CA LEU A 93 15.67 12.19 16.97
C LEU A 93 15.82 12.74 15.54
N PHE A 94 14.95 13.66 15.12
CA PHE A 94 15.09 14.34 13.83
C PHE A 94 16.38 15.18 13.78
N ALA A 95 16.67 15.98 14.80
CA ALA A 95 17.89 16.78 14.88
C ALA A 95 19.15 15.89 14.89
N ARG A 96 19.11 14.81 15.69
CA ARG A 96 20.20 13.82 15.76
C ARG A 96 20.46 13.17 14.40
N ALA A 97 19.41 12.74 13.69
CA ALA A 97 19.54 12.09 12.39
C ALA A 97 19.93 13.06 11.27
N ALA A 98 19.48 14.31 11.34
CA ALA A 98 19.86 15.40 10.43
C ALA A 98 21.27 15.94 10.69
N ARG A 99 21.85 15.70 11.89
CA ARG A 99 23.13 16.25 12.36
C ARG A 99 23.16 17.79 12.35
N ARG A 100 22.01 18.40 12.57
CA ARG A 100 21.85 19.87 12.68
C ARG A 100 20.61 20.20 13.50
N PRO A 101 20.49 21.40 14.05
CA PRO A 101 19.26 21.87 14.67
C PRO A 101 18.10 21.79 13.67
N VAL A 102 16.93 21.35 14.14
CA VAL A 102 15.69 21.29 13.36
C VAL A 102 14.53 21.75 14.21
N VAL A 103 13.51 22.32 13.55
CA VAL A 103 12.25 22.72 14.17
C VAL A 103 11.16 21.77 13.69
N ALA A 104 10.46 21.17 14.62
CA ALA A 104 9.27 20.38 14.30
C ALA A 104 8.03 21.17 14.75
N ALA A 105 7.09 21.38 13.84
CA ALA A 105 5.84 22.08 14.17
C ALA A 105 5.04 21.28 15.19
N PRO A 106 4.33 21.95 16.13
CA PRO A 106 3.34 21.30 16.99
C PRO A 106 2.32 20.53 16.16
N GLY A 107 1.85 19.38 16.65
CA GLY A 107 0.86 18.57 15.93
C GLY A 107 1.39 17.87 14.67
N LEU A 108 2.70 17.62 14.57
CA LEU A 108 3.30 16.94 13.40
C LEU A 108 2.62 15.59 13.11
N ALA A 109 2.25 14.82 14.14
CA ALA A 109 1.55 13.54 13.96
C ALA A 109 0.15 13.74 13.34
N ASP A 110 -0.59 14.76 13.78
CA ASP A 110 -1.92 15.10 13.22
C ASP A 110 -1.80 15.56 11.76
N ARG A 111 -0.77 16.35 11.46
CA ARG A 111 -0.47 16.77 10.08
C ARG A 111 -0.18 15.57 9.18
N VAL A 112 0.59 14.58 9.65
CA VAL A 112 0.86 13.34 8.91
C VAL A 112 -0.42 12.56 8.66
N GLU A 113 -1.27 12.40 9.68
CA GLU A 113 -2.56 11.72 9.56
C GLU A 113 -3.45 12.40 8.49
N ALA A 114 -3.61 13.72 8.57
CA ALA A 114 -4.41 14.48 7.61
C ALA A 114 -3.88 14.34 6.16
N LEU A 115 -2.55 14.38 5.98
CA LEU A 115 -1.93 14.18 4.67
C LEU A 115 -2.15 12.77 4.12
N LEU A 116 -2.07 11.74 4.96
CA LEU A 116 -2.34 10.35 4.57
C LEU A 116 -3.82 10.15 4.23
N ALA A 117 -4.74 10.68 5.05
CA ALA A 117 -6.17 10.61 4.79
C ALA A 117 -6.53 11.27 3.46
N ARG A 118 -6.05 12.50 3.23
CA ARG A 118 -6.24 13.21 1.96
C ARG A 118 -5.71 12.40 0.78
N ARG A 119 -4.53 11.82 0.90
CA ARG A 119 -3.93 10.98 -0.16
C ARG A 119 -4.77 9.74 -0.47
N CYS A 120 -5.35 9.10 0.54
CA CYS A 120 -6.29 7.99 0.34
C CYS A 120 -7.56 8.46 -0.38
N CYS A 121 -8.13 9.61 0.00
CA CYS A 121 -9.31 10.19 -0.67
C CYS A 121 -9.01 10.55 -2.13
N ASP A 122 -7.85 11.15 -2.42
CA ASP A 122 -7.42 11.49 -3.78
C ASP A 122 -7.27 10.23 -4.65
N ALA A 123 -6.66 9.16 -4.11
CA ALA A 123 -6.50 7.87 -4.80
C ALA A 123 -7.85 7.21 -5.08
N LEU A 124 -8.77 7.22 -4.12
CA LEU A 124 -10.15 6.73 -4.29
C LEU A 124 -10.92 7.55 -5.33
N GLY A 125 -10.81 8.87 -5.29
CA GLY A 125 -11.42 9.76 -6.28
C GLY A 125 -10.91 9.50 -7.70
N LEU A 126 -9.61 9.19 -7.83
CA LEU A 126 -9.01 8.80 -9.10
C LEU A 126 -9.54 7.42 -9.56
N ALA A 127 -9.59 6.43 -8.67
CA ALA A 127 -10.14 5.12 -8.97
C ALA A 127 -11.62 5.20 -9.41
N ARG A 128 -12.43 6.06 -8.76
CA ARG A 128 -13.81 6.32 -9.16
C ARG A 128 -13.89 6.87 -10.58
N ARG A 129 -13.10 7.90 -10.91
CA ARG A 129 -13.09 8.50 -12.26
C ARG A 129 -12.64 7.51 -13.33
N ALA A 130 -11.78 6.58 -12.98
CA ALA A 130 -11.35 5.49 -13.85
C ALA A 130 -12.35 4.32 -13.94
N GLY A 131 -13.51 4.40 -13.27
CA GLY A 131 -14.48 3.31 -13.22
C GLY A 131 -14.06 2.11 -12.38
N ALA A 132 -12.92 2.21 -11.67
CA ALA A 132 -12.33 1.12 -10.86
C ALA A 132 -12.81 1.12 -9.40
N ALA A 133 -13.66 2.06 -8.98
CA ALA A 133 -14.22 2.10 -7.63
C ALA A 133 -15.72 2.39 -7.64
N VAL A 134 -16.45 1.68 -6.79
CA VAL A 134 -17.90 1.82 -6.59
C VAL A 134 -18.21 2.08 -5.11
N ALA A 135 -19.35 2.72 -4.84
CA ALA A 135 -19.80 3.01 -3.49
C ALA A 135 -21.31 2.75 -3.32
N GLY A 136 -21.69 2.43 -2.07
CA GLY A 136 -23.03 2.02 -1.68
C GLY A 136 -23.18 0.50 -1.62
N PHE A 137 -24.01 0.04 -0.67
CA PHE A 137 -24.11 -1.39 -0.31
C PHE A 137 -24.43 -2.29 -1.51
N GLU A 138 -25.44 -1.94 -2.30
CA GLU A 138 -25.88 -2.75 -3.45
C GLU A 138 -24.78 -2.89 -4.53
N ARG A 139 -24.14 -1.77 -4.90
CA ARG A 139 -23.07 -1.78 -5.89
C ARG A 139 -21.83 -2.51 -5.43
N VAL A 140 -21.49 -2.38 -4.14
CA VAL A 140 -20.38 -3.13 -3.53
C VAL A 140 -20.70 -4.62 -3.52
N GLY A 141 -21.93 -5.01 -3.13
CA GLY A 141 -22.38 -6.40 -3.18
C GLY A 141 -22.34 -6.98 -4.60
N GLU A 142 -22.71 -6.20 -5.61
CA GLU A 142 -22.59 -6.62 -7.00
C GLU A 142 -21.15 -6.81 -7.45
N ALA A 143 -20.25 -5.88 -7.10
CA ALA A 143 -18.82 -5.99 -7.41
C ALA A 143 -18.18 -7.21 -6.74
N VAL A 144 -18.61 -7.57 -5.51
CA VAL A 144 -18.16 -8.78 -4.82
C VAL A 144 -18.66 -10.04 -5.53
N ARG A 145 -19.97 -10.12 -5.86
CA ARG A 145 -20.53 -11.27 -6.57
C ARG A 145 -19.90 -11.52 -7.94
N ARG A 146 -19.40 -10.45 -8.60
CA ARG A 146 -18.70 -10.53 -9.89
C ARG A 146 -17.20 -10.72 -9.75
N GLU A 147 -16.67 -10.92 -8.55
CA GLU A 147 -15.24 -11.08 -8.26
C GLU A 147 -14.39 -9.89 -8.76
N GLN A 148 -14.99 -8.70 -8.84
CA GLN A 148 -14.32 -7.48 -9.31
C GLN A 148 -13.72 -6.64 -8.18
N ALA A 149 -14.05 -6.95 -6.92
CA ALA A 149 -13.60 -6.21 -5.75
C ALA A 149 -12.31 -6.81 -5.18
N ALA A 150 -11.20 -6.14 -5.37
CA ALA A 150 -9.90 -6.52 -4.78
C ALA A 150 -9.66 -5.89 -3.39
N LEU A 151 -10.37 -4.81 -3.06
CA LEU A 151 -10.30 -4.13 -1.76
C LEU A 151 -11.68 -3.63 -1.38
N LEU A 152 -12.10 -3.94 -0.16
CA LEU A 152 -13.36 -3.49 0.42
C LEU A 152 -13.10 -2.50 1.54
N LEU A 153 -13.85 -1.39 1.54
CA LEU A 153 -13.77 -0.36 2.56
C LEU A 153 -15.12 -0.21 3.26
N VAL A 154 -15.06 -0.04 4.57
CA VAL A 154 -16.20 0.36 5.39
C VAL A 154 -15.78 1.57 6.24
N ALA A 155 -16.69 2.52 6.43
CA ALA A 155 -16.42 3.68 7.25
C ALA A 155 -16.11 3.27 8.70
N ILE A 156 -15.04 3.85 9.30
CA ILE A 156 -14.64 3.54 10.68
C ILE A 156 -15.71 4.01 11.69
N ASP A 157 -16.43 5.09 11.37
CA ASP A 157 -17.57 5.63 12.10
C ASP A 157 -18.93 5.07 11.64
N GLY A 158 -18.90 4.02 10.81
CA GLY A 158 -20.09 3.28 10.37
C GLY A 158 -20.60 2.33 11.45
N ALA A 159 -21.92 2.08 11.47
CA ALA A 159 -22.53 1.13 12.40
C ALA A 159 -21.91 -0.27 12.27
N GLU A 160 -21.73 -0.97 13.39
CA GLU A 160 -21.20 -2.35 13.42
C GLU A 160 -22.00 -3.30 12.54
N ALA A 161 -23.33 -3.08 12.45
CA ALA A 161 -24.19 -3.84 11.55
C ALA A 161 -23.80 -3.68 10.07
N ALA A 162 -23.29 -2.51 9.67
CA ALA A 162 -22.82 -2.26 8.31
C ALA A 162 -21.54 -3.07 7.99
N ARG A 163 -20.61 -3.14 8.95
CA ARG A 163 -19.40 -3.98 8.84
C ARG A 163 -19.75 -5.45 8.71
N ARG A 164 -20.62 -5.96 9.59
CA ARG A 164 -21.05 -7.36 9.57
C ARG A 164 -21.77 -7.75 8.28
N LYS A 165 -22.65 -6.88 7.77
CA LYS A 165 -23.32 -7.09 6.49
C LYS A 165 -22.34 -7.19 5.32
N LEU A 166 -21.32 -6.33 5.29
CA LEU A 166 -20.32 -6.37 4.22
C LEU A 166 -19.43 -7.62 4.34
N ALA A 167 -18.98 -7.96 5.55
CA ALA A 167 -18.18 -9.16 5.80
C ALA A 167 -18.92 -10.46 5.43
N ALA A 168 -20.23 -10.51 5.66
CA ALA A 168 -21.06 -11.67 5.30
C ALA A 168 -21.16 -11.90 3.79
N ILE A 169 -21.07 -10.84 2.98
CA ILE A 169 -21.10 -10.94 1.51
C ILE A 169 -19.74 -11.27 0.94
N ALA A 170 -18.67 -10.74 1.55
CA ALA A 170 -17.34 -10.70 0.97
C ALA A 170 -16.44 -11.87 1.40
N GLY A 171 -16.76 -12.58 2.49
CA GLY A 171 -15.85 -13.57 3.08
C GLY A 171 -14.56 -12.98 3.65
N ASP A 172 -14.15 -11.80 3.18
CA ASP A 172 -12.97 -11.04 3.63
C ASP A 172 -13.36 -9.97 4.64
N ARG A 173 -12.42 -9.59 5.50
CA ARG A 173 -12.61 -8.47 6.43
C ARG A 173 -12.46 -7.14 5.69
N PRO A 174 -13.48 -6.27 5.64
CA PRO A 174 -13.36 -4.95 5.04
C PRO A 174 -12.41 -4.06 5.87
N VAL A 175 -11.66 -3.22 5.19
CA VAL A 175 -10.73 -2.27 5.82
C VAL A 175 -11.49 -1.06 6.36
N ALA A 176 -11.38 -0.80 7.66
CA ALA A 176 -12.03 0.32 8.36
C ALA A 176 -10.98 1.31 8.87
N VAL A 177 -10.64 2.30 8.04
CA VAL A 177 -9.63 3.33 8.37
C VAL A 177 -10.14 4.73 8.06
N LEU A 178 -10.91 4.90 6.99
CA LEU A 178 -11.50 6.18 6.58
C LEU A 178 -12.88 6.37 7.21
N SER A 179 -13.22 7.61 7.55
CA SER A 179 -14.56 7.97 8.01
C SER A 179 -15.57 7.99 6.85
N ALA A 180 -16.87 7.99 7.17
CA ALA A 180 -17.92 8.11 6.18
C ALA A 180 -17.86 9.44 5.40
N ALA A 181 -17.44 10.51 6.06
CA ALA A 181 -17.22 11.82 5.43
C ALA A 181 -16.04 11.78 4.46
N GLU A 182 -14.90 11.19 4.85
CA GLU A 182 -13.72 11.05 3.99
C GLU A 182 -14.01 10.19 2.75
N LEU A 183 -14.70 9.07 2.93
CA LEU A 183 -15.20 8.28 1.81
C LEU A 183 -16.17 9.11 0.95
N GLY A 184 -17.04 9.92 1.58
CA GLY A 184 -17.94 10.85 0.90
C GLY A 184 -17.21 11.81 -0.02
N VAL A 185 -16.14 12.46 0.46
CA VAL A 185 -15.27 13.36 -0.33
C VAL A 185 -14.76 12.67 -1.59
N ALA A 186 -14.25 11.44 -1.47
CA ALA A 186 -13.71 10.69 -2.61
C ALA A 186 -14.78 10.40 -3.69
N PHE A 187 -16.03 10.20 -3.28
CA PHE A 187 -17.13 9.87 -4.18
C PHE A 187 -18.02 11.07 -4.55
N GLY A 188 -17.71 12.28 -4.07
CA GLY A 188 -18.49 13.49 -4.33
C GLY A 188 -19.88 13.43 -3.67
N ARG A 189 -19.96 12.89 -2.46
CA ARG A 189 -21.17 12.77 -1.64
C ARG A 189 -20.86 13.22 -0.21
N GLU A 190 -21.87 13.55 0.55
CA GLU A 190 -21.69 13.94 1.95
C GLU A 190 -21.13 12.80 2.80
N ARG A 191 -21.68 11.61 2.68
CA ARG A 191 -21.28 10.42 3.44
C ARG A 191 -21.38 9.16 2.60
N ILE A 192 -20.40 8.29 2.76
CA ILE A 192 -20.37 6.92 2.19
C ILE A 192 -19.93 5.95 3.26
N VAL A 193 -20.67 4.85 3.42
CA VAL A 193 -20.33 3.82 4.42
C VAL A 193 -19.57 2.65 3.81
N HIS A 194 -19.88 2.29 2.55
CA HIS A 194 -19.28 1.13 1.86
C HIS A 194 -18.69 1.55 0.53
N ALA A 195 -17.49 1.06 0.24
CA ALA A 195 -16.88 1.20 -1.07
C ALA A 195 -16.10 -0.07 -1.45
N ALA A 196 -15.96 -0.32 -2.75
CA ALA A 196 -15.14 -1.39 -3.30
C ALA A 196 -14.25 -0.84 -4.41
N ILE A 197 -13.05 -1.41 -4.53
CA ILE A 197 -12.06 -1.03 -5.54
C ILE A 197 -11.61 -2.29 -6.26
N ALA A 198 -11.59 -2.23 -7.60
CA ALA A 198 -11.05 -3.27 -8.44
C ALA A 198 -9.52 -3.36 -8.32
N GLY A 199 -8.96 -4.54 -8.62
CA GLY A 199 -7.52 -4.77 -8.62
C GLY A 199 -6.76 -3.86 -9.59
N GLY A 200 -5.47 -3.68 -9.32
CA GLY A 200 -4.55 -2.90 -10.15
C GLY A 200 -3.73 -1.90 -9.35
N THR A 201 -2.85 -1.18 -10.03
CA THR A 201 -1.84 -0.29 -9.43
C THR A 201 -2.44 0.77 -8.47
N LEU A 202 -3.66 1.27 -8.75
CA LEU A 202 -4.33 2.23 -7.85
C LEU A 202 -4.76 1.56 -6.55
N CYS A 203 -5.27 0.34 -6.62
CA CYS A 203 -5.65 -0.46 -5.45
C CYS A 203 -4.42 -0.76 -4.58
N ASP A 204 -3.31 -1.19 -5.18
CA ASP A 204 -2.08 -1.54 -4.46
C ASP A 204 -1.49 -0.32 -3.73
N ARG A 205 -1.44 0.83 -4.40
CA ARG A 205 -1.01 2.10 -3.80
C ARG A 205 -1.92 2.52 -2.65
N LEU A 206 -3.23 2.38 -2.83
CA LEU A 206 -4.20 2.72 -1.80
C LEU A 206 -4.05 1.80 -0.58
N ARG A 207 -3.83 0.49 -0.76
CA ARG A 207 -3.55 -0.45 0.35
C ARG A 207 -2.38 0.02 1.21
N VAL A 208 -1.28 0.42 0.58
CA VAL A 208 -0.09 0.93 1.28
C VAL A 208 -0.41 2.20 2.06
N ASP A 209 -1.13 3.15 1.46
CA ASP A 209 -1.48 4.41 2.13
C ASP A 209 -2.49 4.20 3.26
N LEU A 210 -3.45 3.28 3.12
CA LEU A 210 -4.38 2.88 4.19
C LEU A 210 -3.65 2.19 5.36
N GLN A 211 -2.70 1.30 5.08
CA GLN A 211 -1.88 0.67 6.12
C GLN A 211 -1.07 1.70 6.90
N ARG A 212 -0.50 2.70 6.21
CA ARG A 212 0.21 3.81 6.87
C ARG A 212 -0.73 4.65 7.72
N LEU A 213 -1.92 4.97 7.22
CA LEU A 213 -2.93 5.75 7.94
C LEU A 213 -3.44 5.02 9.18
N ALA A 214 -3.62 3.72 9.12
CA ALA A 214 -4.07 2.90 10.25
C ALA A 214 -3.17 3.03 11.49
N GLY A 215 -1.86 3.25 11.30
CA GLY A 215 -0.92 3.48 12.41
C GLY A 215 -1.10 4.83 13.13
N PHE A 216 -1.94 5.73 12.59
CA PHE A 216 -2.28 7.03 13.20
C PHE A 216 -3.67 7.05 13.81
N ARG A 217 -4.50 6.07 13.53
CA ARG A 217 -5.89 5.97 13.99
C ARG A 217 -6.06 4.80 14.93
N ALA A 218 -6.81 5.00 16.00
CA ALA A 218 -7.28 3.92 16.86
C ALA A 218 -8.38 3.15 16.10
N GLY A 219 -8.01 2.08 15.43
CA GLY A 219 -8.92 1.19 14.73
C GLY A 219 -8.48 -0.25 14.91
N PRO A 220 -9.33 -1.26 14.68
CA PRO A 220 -8.90 -2.64 14.67
C PRO A 220 -7.75 -2.78 13.67
N ALA A 221 -6.66 -3.40 14.12
CA ALA A 221 -5.50 -3.67 13.29
C ALA A 221 -5.96 -4.30 11.97
N ILE A 222 -5.39 -3.86 10.85
CA ILE A 222 -5.53 -4.57 9.57
C ILE A 222 -4.74 -5.87 9.72
N GLU A 223 -5.35 -6.86 10.39
CA GLU A 223 -4.84 -8.22 10.42
C GLU A 223 -5.16 -8.85 9.05
N GLY A 224 -4.14 -9.00 8.24
CA GLY A 224 -4.28 -9.70 6.98
C GLY A 224 -3.46 -9.13 5.83
N THR A 225 -2.15 -8.99 6.01
CA THR A 225 -1.14 -9.25 4.99
C THR A 225 0.17 -9.56 5.70
N ALA A 226 0.24 -10.73 6.32
CA ALA A 226 1.51 -11.41 6.39
C ALA A 226 1.93 -11.63 4.93
N VAL A 227 2.84 -10.84 4.41
CA VAL A 227 3.69 -11.31 3.33
C VAL A 227 4.44 -12.48 3.95
N ASP A 228 3.97 -13.66 3.56
CA ASP A 228 4.62 -14.92 3.84
C ASP A 228 6.09 -14.77 3.40
N SER A 229 6.95 -14.58 4.40
CA SER A 229 8.40 -14.63 4.23
C SER A 229 8.76 -16.11 4.32
N GLY A 230 8.29 -16.87 3.34
CA GLY A 230 8.79 -18.22 3.09
C GLY A 230 10.23 -18.13 2.61
N PHE A 231 11.09 -18.71 3.40
CA PHE A 231 12.47 -19.20 3.23
C PHE A 231 13.20 -18.91 1.91
#